data_76640ca1f43906c1b68c7dec136054e6
#
_entry.id   76640ca1f43906c1b68c7dec136054e6
#
_cell.length_a   1.000
_cell.length_b   1.000
_cell.length_c   1.000
_cell.angle_alpha   90.00
_cell.angle_beta   90.00
_cell.angle_gamma   90.00
#
_symmetry.space_group_name_H-M   'P 1'
#
loop_
_entity.id
_entity.type
_entity.pdbx_description
1 polymer ?
#
loop_
_entity_poly.entity_id
_entity_poly.type
_entity_poly.pdbx_seq_one_letter_code
_entity_poly.pdbx_strand_id
1 'polypeptide(L)'
;MSFTEHNVNGLIYDTSDVITAAGSGAVHAFTTRHGGVSPAPYDSLNFADNKGDTSENLLENYRRLGEAVGFDASRAVGCRQIHSDLVRIVSEEDAGKILWDDRPYDADGLITNVPNLPLFAYGTDCCVITLYDPTSRSIGAVHAGWRGTASGIALKAAVSMMSCYGADPYTLRAAIGPSIGKCCFETDSDVADAFFALLDPAMDERIEKRGDKYHIDLKAINRLWLLRAGIDPSRIDVHPDCTKCHPERYWSHRAMGDRRGGMAAMICLTEDVL
;
A
#
# COMPACT_ATOMS: atom_id res chain seq x y z
N MET A 1 -12.32 -11.10 -9.90
CA MET A 1 -11.27 -10.10 -9.67
C MET A 1 -10.55 -10.55 -8.44
N SER A 2 -9.33 -10.87 -8.60
CA SER A 2 -8.66 -11.71 -7.63
C SER A 2 -7.25 -11.19 -7.38
N PHE A 3 -6.74 -11.64 -6.26
CA PHE A 3 -5.34 -11.60 -5.93
C PHE A 3 -4.80 -13.02 -6.08
N THR A 4 -3.60 -13.13 -6.62
CA THR A 4 -2.88 -14.39 -6.73
C THR A 4 -1.83 -14.48 -5.64
N GLU A 5 -1.89 -15.54 -4.82
CA GLU A 5 -0.89 -15.85 -3.80
C GLU A 5 0.35 -16.47 -4.45
N HIS A 6 1.52 -16.03 -4.00
CA HIS A 6 2.81 -16.59 -4.35
C HIS A 6 3.53 -17.11 -3.09
N ASN A 7 4.22 -18.23 -3.22
CA ASN A 7 5.08 -18.78 -2.19
C ASN A 7 6.45 -19.12 -2.80
N VAL A 8 7.43 -18.29 -2.49
CA VAL A 8 8.81 -18.46 -2.97
C VAL A 8 9.71 -18.74 -1.77
N ASN A 9 10.09 -20.01 -1.61
CA ASN A 9 10.94 -20.46 -0.50
C ASN A 9 10.41 -20.08 0.91
N GLY A 10 9.08 -20.12 1.08
CA GLY A 10 8.42 -19.76 2.33
C GLY A 10 8.06 -18.28 2.48
N LEU A 11 8.56 -17.39 1.61
CA LEU A 11 8.11 -16.02 1.54
C LEU A 11 6.77 -15.97 0.79
N ILE A 12 5.74 -15.48 1.48
CA ILE A 12 4.36 -15.45 0.94
C ILE A 12 3.96 -14.00 0.70
N TYR A 13 3.50 -13.72 -0.53
CA TYR A 13 2.96 -12.43 -0.93
C TYR A 13 1.84 -12.58 -1.94
N ASP A 14 1.02 -11.55 -2.10
CA ASP A 14 -0.08 -11.50 -3.04
C ASP A 14 0.21 -10.51 -4.18
N THR A 15 -0.23 -10.82 -5.40
CA THR A 15 -0.26 -9.87 -6.53
C THR A 15 -1.69 -9.62 -6.99
N SER A 16 -1.96 -8.44 -7.52
CA SER A 16 -3.23 -8.06 -8.12
C SER A 16 -3.31 -8.51 -9.56
N ASP A 17 -4.39 -9.18 -9.93
CA ASP A 17 -4.60 -9.67 -11.28
C ASP A 17 -4.75 -8.53 -12.30
N VAL A 18 -5.36 -7.39 -11.92
CA VAL A 18 -5.51 -6.25 -12.84
C VAL A 18 -4.17 -5.58 -13.17
N ILE A 19 -3.23 -5.53 -12.23
CA ILE A 19 -1.89 -5.00 -12.50
C ILE A 19 -1.09 -6.03 -13.33
N THR A 20 -1.11 -7.29 -12.96
CA THR A 20 -0.44 -8.37 -13.68
C THR A 20 -0.94 -8.48 -15.12
N ALA A 21 -2.25 -8.33 -15.37
CA ALA A 21 -2.85 -8.36 -16.70
C ALA A 21 -2.43 -7.19 -17.61
N ALA A 22 -1.75 -6.16 -17.07
CA ALA A 22 -1.18 -5.07 -17.88
C ALA A 22 0.12 -5.46 -18.59
N GLY A 23 0.63 -6.67 -18.35
CA GLY A 23 1.89 -7.17 -18.93
C GLY A 23 3.08 -7.01 -17.99
N SER A 24 4.27 -7.28 -18.52
CA SER A 24 5.52 -7.34 -17.75
C SER A 24 6.16 -6.00 -17.42
N GLY A 25 5.51 -4.88 -17.71
CA GLY A 25 6.07 -3.53 -17.52
C GLY A 25 6.22 -3.09 -16.06
N ALA A 26 5.63 -3.80 -15.11
CA ALA A 26 5.82 -3.58 -13.68
C ALA A 26 5.70 -4.89 -12.90
N VAL A 27 6.46 -4.99 -11.80
CA VAL A 27 6.31 -6.03 -10.77
C VAL A 27 5.77 -5.40 -9.50
N HIS A 28 4.96 -6.12 -8.73
CA HIS A 28 4.36 -5.62 -7.50
C HIS A 28 4.10 -6.76 -6.51
N ALA A 29 3.98 -6.42 -5.23
CA ALA A 29 3.65 -7.36 -4.17
C ALA A 29 2.95 -6.67 -3.00
N PHE A 30 2.04 -7.40 -2.38
CA PHE A 30 1.50 -7.14 -1.06
C PHE A 30 2.01 -8.23 -0.13
N THR A 31 2.84 -7.88 0.85
CA THR A 31 3.48 -8.88 1.69
C THR A 31 2.56 -9.42 2.78
N THR A 32 2.83 -10.64 3.21
CA THR A 32 2.32 -11.21 4.45
C THR A 32 3.36 -11.08 5.56
N ARG A 33 3.18 -11.77 6.70
CA ARG A 33 4.17 -11.84 7.78
C ARG A 33 5.14 -13.02 7.66
N HIS A 34 5.09 -13.79 6.57
CA HIS A 34 5.81 -15.05 6.42
C HIS A 34 7.03 -14.96 5.52
N GLY A 35 8.10 -15.70 5.86
CA GLY A 35 9.27 -15.93 5.02
C GLY A 35 10.43 -14.97 5.23
N GLY A 36 10.40 -14.16 6.26
CA GLY A 36 11.51 -13.29 6.66
C GLY A 36 12.50 -13.95 7.62
N VAL A 37 13.40 -13.12 8.17
CA VAL A 37 14.44 -13.52 9.13
C VAL A 37 14.26 -12.91 10.51
N SER A 38 13.35 -11.99 10.66
CA SER A 38 13.13 -11.28 11.93
C SER A 38 12.73 -12.25 13.03
N PRO A 39 13.34 -12.15 14.23
CA PRO A 39 12.96 -12.97 15.38
C PRO A 39 11.68 -12.44 16.03
N ALA A 40 11.10 -13.23 16.94
CA ALA A 40 9.99 -12.76 17.77
C ALA A 40 10.35 -11.47 18.53
N PRO A 41 9.45 -10.50 18.64
CA PRO A 41 8.02 -10.54 18.28
C PRO A 41 7.71 -10.12 16.81
N TYR A 42 8.72 -10.03 15.94
CA TYR A 42 8.61 -9.58 14.54
C TYR A 42 8.63 -10.74 13.53
N ASP A 43 8.40 -11.95 13.99
CA ASP A 43 8.54 -13.21 13.23
C ASP A 43 7.44 -13.35 12.16
N SER A 44 7.87 -13.42 10.91
CA SER A 44 9.26 -13.42 10.44
C SER A 44 9.54 -12.35 9.37
N LEU A 45 8.58 -12.03 8.47
CA LEU A 45 8.76 -11.00 7.45
C LEU A 45 8.25 -9.65 8.00
N ASN A 46 9.20 -8.78 8.29
CA ASN A 46 8.97 -7.49 8.91
C ASN A 46 9.59 -6.35 8.09
N PHE A 47 8.82 -5.28 7.88
CA PHE A 47 9.26 -4.04 7.22
C PHE A 47 9.07 -2.79 8.11
N ALA A 48 8.69 -2.98 9.38
CA ALA A 48 8.56 -1.88 10.34
C ALA A 48 9.90 -1.58 11.01
N ASP A 49 10.57 -0.53 10.58
CA ASP A 49 11.91 -0.12 11.03
C ASP A 49 11.93 0.72 12.32
N ASN A 50 10.76 1.09 12.82
CA ASN A 50 10.60 1.88 14.06
C ASN A 50 10.03 1.08 15.24
N LYS A 51 10.15 -0.25 15.21
CA LYS A 51 9.57 -1.15 16.23
C LYS A 51 10.61 -1.92 17.05
N GLY A 52 11.89 -1.76 16.75
CA GLY A 52 13.00 -2.34 17.52
C GLY A 52 13.59 -3.63 16.93
N ASP A 53 13.26 -3.96 15.69
CA ASP A 53 14.02 -4.95 14.92
C ASP A 53 15.35 -4.35 14.45
N THR A 54 16.31 -5.18 14.08
CA THR A 54 17.62 -4.69 13.62
C THR A 54 17.58 -4.31 12.13
N SER A 55 18.41 -3.34 11.75
CA SER A 55 18.53 -2.93 10.35
C SER A 55 18.99 -4.08 9.46
N GLU A 56 19.85 -4.98 9.98
CA GLU A 56 20.34 -6.16 9.25
C GLU A 56 19.17 -7.10 8.90
N ASN A 57 18.28 -7.37 9.86
CA ASN A 57 17.11 -8.22 9.61
C ASN A 57 16.18 -7.59 8.59
N LEU A 58 15.94 -6.27 8.71
CA LEU A 58 15.09 -5.54 7.79
C LEU A 58 15.67 -5.56 6.37
N LEU A 59 16.95 -5.24 6.20
CA LEU A 59 17.62 -5.27 4.88
C LEU A 59 17.59 -6.67 4.26
N GLU A 60 17.77 -7.72 5.07
CA GLU A 60 17.64 -9.10 4.60
C GLU A 60 16.22 -9.42 4.16
N ASN A 61 15.18 -8.91 4.85
CA ASN A 61 13.80 -9.07 4.44
C ASN A 61 13.53 -8.37 3.09
N TYR A 62 14.06 -7.16 2.88
CA TYR A 62 13.98 -6.47 1.59
C TYR A 62 14.69 -7.25 0.48
N ARG A 63 15.90 -7.79 0.76
CA ARG A 63 16.65 -8.60 -0.19
C ARG A 63 15.87 -9.85 -0.61
N ARG A 64 15.30 -10.58 0.35
CA ARG A 64 14.47 -11.76 0.06
C ARG A 64 13.23 -11.43 -0.76
N LEU A 65 12.56 -10.33 -0.44
CA LEU A 65 11.41 -9.88 -1.23
C LEU A 65 11.83 -9.51 -2.65
N GLY A 66 12.98 -8.83 -2.81
CA GLY A 66 13.53 -8.48 -4.11
C GLY A 66 13.83 -9.70 -4.98
N GLU A 67 14.43 -10.74 -4.39
CA GLU A 67 14.69 -12.00 -5.09
C GLU A 67 13.40 -12.76 -5.47
N ALA A 68 12.38 -12.72 -4.59
CA ALA A 68 11.13 -13.42 -4.84
C ALA A 68 10.26 -12.74 -5.90
N VAL A 69 10.27 -11.41 -5.98
CA VAL A 69 9.41 -10.60 -6.86
C VAL A 69 10.15 -10.17 -8.13
N GLY A 70 11.47 -10.07 -8.10
CA GLY A 70 12.29 -9.70 -9.26
C GLY A 70 12.59 -8.20 -9.33
N PHE A 71 13.07 -7.59 -8.25
CA PHE A 71 13.54 -6.20 -8.24
C PHE A 71 14.85 -6.06 -7.41
N ASP A 72 15.59 -4.98 -7.65
CA ASP A 72 16.80 -4.65 -6.86
C ASP A 72 16.40 -3.95 -5.55
N ALA A 73 16.46 -4.68 -4.44
CA ALA A 73 16.12 -4.18 -3.12
C ALA A 73 17.05 -3.05 -2.63
N SER A 74 18.30 -2.98 -3.13
CA SER A 74 19.24 -1.93 -2.76
C SER A 74 18.82 -0.53 -3.26
N ARG A 75 17.91 -0.48 -4.24
CA ARG A 75 17.38 0.75 -4.84
C ARG A 75 16.03 1.16 -4.28
N ALA A 76 15.47 0.37 -3.35
CA ALA A 76 14.13 0.61 -2.82
C ALA A 76 13.98 1.99 -2.15
N VAL A 77 12.80 2.60 -2.34
CA VAL A 77 12.47 3.93 -1.82
C VAL A 77 11.23 3.85 -0.93
N GLY A 78 11.34 4.45 0.25
CA GLY A 78 10.24 4.66 1.18
C GLY A 78 10.17 6.11 1.62
N CYS A 79 9.09 6.47 2.32
CA CYS A 79 8.93 7.78 2.97
C CYS A 79 8.58 7.63 4.45
N ARG A 80 8.78 8.68 5.24
CA ARG A 80 8.25 8.74 6.60
C ARG A 80 6.75 8.99 6.52
N GLN A 81 5.98 7.92 6.73
CA GLN A 81 4.52 7.98 6.70
C GLN A 81 4.00 8.66 7.97
N ILE A 82 3.32 9.78 7.81
CA ILE A 82 2.82 10.62 8.90
C ILE A 82 1.30 10.67 8.96
N HIS A 83 0.62 9.78 8.23
CA HIS A 83 -0.84 9.73 8.07
C HIS A 83 -1.41 11.01 7.44
N SER A 84 -0.67 11.59 6.50
CA SER A 84 -1.08 12.74 5.70
C SER A 84 -1.76 12.33 4.40
N ASP A 85 -1.94 13.29 3.52
CA ASP A 85 -2.39 13.12 2.13
C ASP A 85 -1.34 13.61 1.12
N LEU A 86 -0.08 13.73 1.59
CA LEU A 86 1.02 14.18 0.77
C LEU A 86 1.50 13.08 -0.17
N VAL A 87 1.56 13.41 -1.45
CA VAL A 87 2.10 12.56 -2.52
C VAL A 87 3.37 13.21 -3.06
N ARG A 88 4.47 12.45 -3.12
CA ARG A 88 5.76 12.94 -3.55
C ARG A 88 6.22 12.25 -4.82
N ILE A 89 6.79 13.05 -5.72
CA ILE A 89 7.53 12.55 -6.87
C ILE A 89 8.91 12.15 -6.37
N VAL A 90 9.35 10.94 -6.73
CA VAL A 90 10.68 10.44 -6.47
C VAL A 90 11.42 10.14 -7.76
N SER A 91 12.74 10.28 -7.71
CA SER A 91 13.64 10.17 -8.84
C SER A 91 14.80 9.22 -8.53
N GLU A 92 15.73 9.08 -9.47
CA GLU A 92 16.95 8.30 -9.30
C GLU A 92 17.76 8.70 -8.06
N GLU A 93 17.71 9.97 -7.65
CA GLU A 93 18.43 10.49 -6.49
C GLU A 93 17.89 9.95 -5.16
N ASP A 94 16.68 9.38 -5.17
CA ASP A 94 16.04 8.80 -3.99
C ASP A 94 16.35 7.31 -3.83
N ALA A 95 17.04 6.69 -4.78
CA ALA A 95 17.35 5.26 -4.76
C ALA A 95 18.07 4.84 -3.47
N GLY A 96 17.59 3.76 -2.84
CA GLY A 96 18.15 3.20 -1.62
C GLY A 96 17.70 3.85 -0.31
N LYS A 97 16.85 4.90 -0.36
CA LYS A 97 16.34 5.60 0.84
C LYS A 97 15.11 4.89 1.41
N ILE A 98 15.33 3.81 2.12
CA ILE A 98 14.31 2.84 2.51
C ILE A 98 14.13 2.71 4.03
N LEU A 99 15.19 2.82 4.82
CA LEU A 99 15.11 2.83 6.27
C LEU A 99 14.70 4.20 6.79
N TRP A 100 14.07 4.24 7.97
CA TRP A 100 13.52 5.47 8.56
C TRP A 100 14.51 6.64 8.61
N ASP A 101 15.73 6.38 9.04
CA ASP A 101 16.75 7.42 9.19
C ASP A 101 17.28 7.97 7.85
N ASP A 102 17.13 7.20 6.77
CA ASP A 102 17.57 7.57 5.42
C ASP A 102 16.47 8.31 4.63
N ARG A 103 15.22 8.28 5.10
CA ARG A 103 14.09 8.88 4.38
C ARG A 103 14.11 10.40 4.50
N PRO A 104 14.31 11.13 3.41
CA PRO A 104 14.59 12.57 3.47
C PRO A 104 13.35 13.45 3.68
N TYR A 105 12.13 12.88 3.62
CA TYR A 105 10.89 13.64 3.64
C TYR A 105 9.72 12.89 4.22
N ASP A 106 8.74 13.65 4.70
CA ASP A 106 7.44 13.18 5.12
C ASP A 106 6.50 13.09 3.91
N ALA A 107 5.85 11.95 3.74
CA ALA A 107 4.80 11.72 2.74
C ALA A 107 4.05 10.42 3.08
N ASP A 108 2.92 10.20 2.43
CA ASP A 108 2.17 8.95 2.54
C ASP A 108 1.90 8.32 1.15
N GLY A 109 2.28 9.01 0.08
CA GLY A 109 2.27 8.50 -1.27
C GLY A 109 3.57 8.83 -2.01
N LEU A 110 4.05 7.89 -2.82
CA LEU A 110 5.19 8.05 -3.72
C LEU A 110 4.75 7.73 -5.14
N ILE A 111 5.20 8.53 -6.12
CA ILE A 111 4.99 8.28 -7.55
C ILE A 111 6.30 8.46 -8.31
N THR A 112 6.50 7.67 -9.38
CA THR A 112 7.65 7.78 -10.27
C THR A 112 7.35 7.20 -11.66
N ASN A 113 8.17 7.58 -12.64
CA ASN A 113 8.28 6.92 -13.95
C ASN A 113 9.70 6.37 -14.21
N VAL A 114 10.53 6.32 -13.18
CA VAL A 114 11.90 5.81 -13.27
C VAL A 114 11.88 4.28 -13.20
N PRO A 115 12.42 3.56 -14.21
CA PRO A 115 12.55 2.11 -14.18
C PRO A 115 13.49 1.66 -13.05
N ASN A 116 13.28 0.43 -12.56
CA ASN A 116 14.09 -0.18 -11.51
C ASN A 116 14.20 0.66 -10.22
N LEU A 117 13.23 1.50 -9.94
CA LEU A 117 13.11 2.25 -8.69
C LEU A 117 11.92 1.71 -7.88
N PRO A 118 12.11 0.72 -7.01
CA PRO A 118 11.03 0.10 -6.26
C PRO A 118 10.44 1.06 -5.22
N LEU A 119 9.15 1.34 -5.31
CA LEU A 119 8.41 2.16 -4.35
C LEU A 119 7.78 1.29 -3.28
N PHE A 120 7.86 1.75 -2.03
CA PHE A 120 7.28 1.06 -0.88
C PHE A 120 6.28 1.93 -0.13
N ALA A 121 5.14 1.34 0.22
CA ALA A 121 4.20 1.86 1.20
C ALA A 121 3.99 0.80 2.30
N TYR A 122 4.02 1.22 3.56
CA TYR A 122 3.95 0.32 4.71
C TYR A 122 2.58 0.39 5.34
N GLY A 123 2.02 -0.77 5.69
CA GLY A 123 0.71 -0.86 6.32
C GLY A 123 0.68 -1.93 7.41
N THR A 124 0.00 -1.59 8.51
CA THR A 124 -0.39 -2.55 9.53
C THR A 124 -1.79 -2.14 9.96
N ASP A 125 -2.78 -2.74 9.35
CA ASP A 125 -4.19 -2.36 9.33
C ASP A 125 -4.56 -1.22 8.36
N CYS A 126 -3.74 -0.18 8.19
CA CYS A 126 -4.00 0.87 7.20
C CYS A 126 -4.02 0.30 5.78
N CYS A 127 -4.83 0.88 4.90
CA CYS A 127 -4.82 0.53 3.49
C CYS A 127 -3.48 0.90 2.86
N VAL A 128 -2.97 0.01 2.02
CA VAL A 128 -1.85 0.26 1.12
C VAL A 128 -2.33 0.05 -0.31
N ILE A 129 -1.94 0.95 -1.21
CA ILE A 129 -2.46 0.97 -2.58
C ILE A 129 -1.29 1.04 -3.54
N THR A 130 -1.30 0.21 -4.58
CA THR A 130 -0.39 0.32 -5.71
C THR A 130 -1.14 0.81 -6.94
N LEU A 131 -0.48 1.68 -7.72
CA LEU A 131 -0.98 2.27 -8.95
C LEU A 131 0.00 1.96 -10.08
N TYR A 132 -0.52 1.61 -11.26
CA TYR A 132 0.27 1.38 -12.47
C TYR A 132 -0.45 1.86 -13.71
N ASP A 133 0.19 2.74 -14.48
CA ASP A 133 -0.25 3.06 -15.82
C ASP A 133 0.75 2.54 -16.86
N PRO A 134 0.37 1.54 -17.66
CA PRO A 134 1.26 0.98 -18.68
C PRO A 134 1.53 1.95 -19.85
N THR A 135 0.64 2.92 -20.08
CA THR A 135 0.77 3.88 -21.20
C THR A 135 1.83 4.93 -20.92
N SER A 136 1.76 5.57 -19.77
CA SER A 136 2.77 6.57 -19.34
C SER A 136 4.00 5.93 -18.69
N ARG A 137 3.98 4.61 -18.47
CA ARG A 137 5.01 3.88 -17.69
C ARG A 137 5.29 4.58 -16.37
N SER A 138 4.25 4.76 -15.59
CA SER A 138 4.35 5.37 -14.25
C SER A 138 3.70 4.49 -13.19
N ILE A 139 4.22 4.59 -11.98
CA ILE A 139 3.77 3.81 -10.82
C ILE A 139 3.55 4.69 -9.60
N GLY A 140 2.78 4.17 -8.66
CA GLY A 140 2.59 4.79 -7.35
C GLY A 140 2.43 3.74 -6.24
N ALA A 141 2.95 4.06 -5.05
CA ALA A 141 2.75 3.31 -3.81
C ALA A 141 2.21 4.27 -2.75
N VAL A 142 1.08 3.94 -2.13
CA VAL A 142 0.33 4.85 -1.27
C VAL A 142 -0.05 4.16 0.04
N HIS A 143 0.24 4.81 1.15
CA HIS A 143 -0.32 4.49 2.46
C HIS A 143 -1.56 5.36 2.70
N ALA A 144 -2.71 4.72 2.88
CA ALA A 144 -3.98 5.37 3.11
C ALA A 144 -4.56 4.97 4.49
N GLY A 145 -3.98 5.52 5.56
CA GLY A 145 -4.59 5.50 6.89
C GLY A 145 -5.92 6.29 6.87
N TRP A 146 -6.72 6.24 7.95
CA TRP A 146 -8.04 6.85 7.94
C TRP A 146 -8.01 8.36 7.62
N ARG A 147 -6.99 9.10 8.09
CA ARG A 147 -6.82 10.53 7.77
C ARG A 147 -6.54 10.76 6.30
N GLY A 148 -5.57 10.02 5.74
CA GLY A 148 -5.25 10.08 4.32
C GLY A 148 -6.42 9.64 3.44
N THR A 149 -7.19 8.64 3.88
CA THR A 149 -8.43 8.20 3.21
C THR A 149 -9.48 9.31 3.21
N ALA A 150 -9.74 9.96 4.36
CA ALA A 150 -10.68 11.07 4.44
C ALA A 150 -10.23 12.27 3.58
N SER A 151 -8.94 12.53 3.52
CA SER A 151 -8.36 13.62 2.69
C SER A 151 -8.18 13.25 1.20
N GLY A 152 -8.57 12.01 0.79
CA GLY A 152 -8.58 11.60 -0.61
C GLY A 152 -7.20 11.29 -1.20
N ILE A 153 -6.26 10.75 -0.42
CA ILE A 153 -4.89 10.48 -0.89
C ILE A 153 -4.84 9.57 -2.12
N ALA A 154 -5.76 8.59 -2.23
CA ALA A 154 -5.84 7.71 -3.40
C ALA A 154 -6.16 8.49 -4.69
N LEU A 155 -7.12 9.43 -4.63
CA LEU A 155 -7.43 10.35 -5.72
C LEU A 155 -6.22 11.23 -6.05
N LYS A 156 -5.60 11.83 -5.02
CA LYS A 156 -4.45 12.73 -5.19
C LYS A 156 -3.28 12.04 -5.87
N ALA A 157 -2.98 10.80 -5.49
CA ALA A 157 -1.92 10.02 -6.13
C ALA A 157 -2.21 9.75 -7.61
N ALA A 158 -3.42 9.31 -7.94
CA ALA A 158 -3.83 9.07 -9.33
C ALA A 158 -3.77 10.38 -10.17
N VAL A 159 -4.31 11.48 -9.64
CA VAL A 159 -4.27 12.80 -10.31
C VAL A 159 -2.83 13.30 -10.47
N SER A 160 -1.96 13.07 -9.49
CA SER A 160 -0.55 13.42 -9.60
C SER A 160 0.16 12.64 -10.71
N MET A 161 -0.13 11.34 -10.87
CA MET A 161 0.40 10.55 -11.99
C MET A 161 -0.10 11.08 -13.34
N MET A 162 -1.38 11.45 -13.44
CA MET A 162 -1.94 12.07 -14.65
C MET A 162 -1.25 13.39 -14.98
N SER A 163 -1.06 14.25 -13.97
CA SER A 163 -0.49 15.59 -14.15
C SER A 163 1.00 15.58 -14.44
N CYS A 164 1.76 14.67 -13.80
CA CYS A 164 3.22 14.66 -13.88
C CYS A 164 3.73 13.79 -15.03
N TYR A 165 3.02 12.71 -15.36
CA TYR A 165 3.49 11.70 -16.32
C TYR A 165 2.53 11.47 -17.50
N GLY A 166 1.38 12.13 -17.51
CA GLY A 166 0.37 11.93 -18.55
C GLY A 166 -0.32 10.57 -18.43
N ALA A 167 -0.42 10.01 -17.22
CA ALA A 167 -1.16 8.78 -17.01
C ALA A 167 -2.63 8.92 -17.46
N ASP A 168 -3.13 7.90 -18.15
CA ASP A 168 -4.49 7.91 -18.67
C ASP A 168 -5.41 7.16 -17.67
N PRO A 169 -6.48 7.78 -17.14
CA PRO A 169 -7.42 7.11 -16.25
C PRO A 169 -8.05 5.86 -16.88
N TYR A 170 -8.14 5.80 -18.21
CA TYR A 170 -8.65 4.63 -18.94
C TYR A 170 -7.66 3.46 -18.98
N THR A 171 -6.36 3.69 -18.77
CA THR A 171 -5.34 2.63 -18.72
C THR A 171 -4.78 2.40 -17.34
N LEU A 172 -4.90 3.39 -16.44
CA LEU A 172 -4.45 3.33 -15.05
C LEU A 172 -5.14 2.18 -14.30
N ARG A 173 -4.36 1.43 -13.56
CA ARG A 173 -4.77 0.29 -12.75
C ARG A 173 -4.42 0.54 -11.30
N ALA A 174 -5.25 0.05 -10.40
CA ALA A 174 -5.09 0.21 -8.97
C ALA A 174 -5.35 -1.10 -8.22
N ALA A 175 -4.58 -1.34 -7.18
CA ALA A 175 -4.83 -2.43 -6.26
C ALA A 175 -4.78 -1.94 -4.82
N ILE A 176 -5.84 -2.20 -4.07
CA ILE A 176 -5.94 -1.94 -2.63
C ILE A 176 -5.63 -3.25 -1.91
N GLY A 177 -4.51 -3.29 -1.19
CA GLY A 177 -3.99 -4.47 -0.53
C GLY A 177 -4.77 -4.89 0.74
N PRO A 178 -4.30 -5.96 1.40
CA PRO A 178 -4.87 -6.42 2.67
C PRO A 178 -4.75 -5.31 3.72
N SER A 179 -5.85 -5.06 4.43
CA SER A 179 -5.95 -4.01 5.45
C SER A 179 -7.10 -4.35 6.41
N ILE A 180 -7.27 -3.57 7.48
CA ILE A 180 -8.38 -3.79 8.39
C ILE A 180 -9.71 -3.59 7.65
N GLY A 181 -10.60 -4.57 7.75
CA GLY A 181 -11.93 -4.51 7.14
C GLY A 181 -12.94 -3.76 8.00
N LYS A 182 -14.09 -3.37 7.41
CA LYS A 182 -15.24 -2.79 8.11
C LYS A 182 -15.67 -3.63 9.32
N CYS A 183 -15.52 -4.95 9.26
CA CYS A 183 -15.84 -5.87 10.35
C CYS A 183 -15.08 -5.55 11.65
N CYS A 184 -13.87 -4.98 11.54
CA CYS A 184 -12.94 -4.79 12.64
C CYS A 184 -12.48 -3.35 12.86
N PHE A 185 -12.68 -2.45 11.89
CA PHE A 185 -12.31 -1.05 12.02
C PHE A 185 -13.41 -0.28 12.76
N GLU A 186 -13.51 -0.57 14.05
CA GLU A 186 -14.35 0.13 15.01
C GLU A 186 -13.65 1.41 15.49
N THR A 187 -14.38 2.53 15.51
CA THR A 187 -13.87 3.86 15.84
C THR A 187 -14.88 4.65 16.67
N ASP A 188 -14.42 5.73 17.28
CA ASP A 188 -15.27 6.75 17.89
C ASP A 188 -15.84 7.72 16.85
N SER A 189 -16.71 8.64 17.30
CA SER A 189 -17.38 9.59 16.41
C SER A 189 -16.42 10.54 15.69
N ASP A 190 -15.30 10.92 16.31
CA ASP A 190 -14.32 11.84 15.75
C ASP A 190 -13.77 11.36 14.39
N VAL A 191 -13.58 10.06 14.24
CA VAL A 191 -13.16 9.46 12.96
C VAL A 191 -14.30 9.46 11.95
N ALA A 192 -15.52 9.08 12.38
CA ALA A 192 -16.69 9.07 11.50
C ALA A 192 -17.07 10.50 11.04
N ASP A 193 -16.98 11.48 11.94
CA ASP A 193 -17.28 12.88 11.66
C ASP A 193 -16.35 13.47 10.59
N ALA A 194 -15.09 13.02 10.53
CA ALA A 194 -14.16 13.43 9.47
C ALA A 194 -14.61 12.98 8.07
N PHE A 195 -15.34 11.86 7.96
CA PHE A 195 -15.92 11.41 6.70
C PHE A 195 -17.25 12.09 6.42
N PHE A 196 -18.12 12.24 7.42
CA PHE A 196 -19.41 12.95 7.27
C PHE A 196 -19.21 14.42 6.87
N ALA A 197 -18.12 15.04 7.32
CA ALA A 197 -17.76 16.41 6.92
C ALA A 197 -17.50 16.56 5.40
N LEU A 198 -17.30 15.46 4.68
CA LEU A 198 -17.16 15.49 3.21
C LEU A 198 -18.50 15.69 2.49
N LEU A 199 -19.62 15.57 3.20
CA LEU A 199 -20.99 15.73 2.69
C LEU A 199 -21.26 14.84 1.46
N ASP A 200 -20.81 13.59 1.54
CA ASP A 200 -20.80 12.64 0.43
C ASP A 200 -21.61 11.38 0.78
N PRO A 201 -22.86 11.27 0.30
CA PRO A 201 -23.71 10.13 0.60
C PRO A 201 -23.11 8.77 0.23
N ALA A 202 -22.31 8.69 -0.86
CA ALA A 202 -21.69 7.45 -1.26
C ALA A 202 -20.60 7.00 -0.26
N MET A 203 -19.96 7.93 0.44
CA MET A 203 -19.02 7.60 1.52
C MET A 203 -19.78 7.25 2.81
N ASP A 204 -20.86 7.98 3.11
CA ASP A 204 -21.66 7.74 4.31
C ASP A 204 -22.23 6.31 4.35
N GLU A 205 -22.62 5.76 3.19
CA GLU A 205 -23.05 4.35 3.05
C GLU A 205 -21.96 3.33 3.46
N ARG A 206 -20.71 3.72 3.51
CA ARG A 206 -19.57 2.86 3.92
C ARG A 206 -19.33 2.91 5.42
N ILE A 207 -20.08 3.72 6.16
CA ILE A 207 -20.01 3.92 7.60
C ILE A 207 -21.25 3.34 8.25
N GLU A 208 -21.06 2.47 9.21
CA GLU A 208 -22.15 1.81 9.95
C GLU A 208 -22.03 2.15 11.42
N LYS A 209 -23.10 2.73 11.98
CA LYS A 209 -23.18 2.95 13.43
C LYS A 209 -23.62 1.67 14.14
N ARG A 210 -22.85 1.24 15.13
CA ARG A 210 -23.14 0.08 15.99
C ARG A 210 -23.04 0.50 17.46
N GLY A 211 -24.20 0.72 18.08
CA GLY A 211 -24.24 1.28 19.44
C GLY A 211 -23.65 2.69 19.45
N ASP A 212 -22.64 2.91 20.30
CA ASP A 212 -21.94 4.19 20.43
C ASP A 212 -20.70 4.29 19.54
N LYS A 213 -20.39 3.25 18.75
CA LYS A 213 -19.22 3.18 17.87
C LYS A 213 -19.62 3.18 16.39
N TYR A 214 -18.63 3.39 15.53
CA TYR A 214 -18.75 3.36 14.08
C TYR A 214 -17.82 2.33 13.48
N HIS A 215 -18.29 1.64 12.45
CA HIS A 215 -17.50 0.73 11.64
C HIS A 215 -17.38 1.29 10.22
N ILE A 216 -16.14 1.52 9.77
CA ILE A 216 -15.86 2.23 8.52
C ILE A 216 -15.15 1.30 7.53
N ASP A 217 -15.62 1.30 6.29
CA ASP A 217 -15.00 0.55 5.19
C ASP A 217 -13.98 1.43 4.45
N LEU A 218 -12.75 1.49 4.98
CA LEU A 218 -11.68 2.28 4.37
C LEU A 218 -11.32 1.80 2.96
N LYS A 219 -11.38 0.49 2.69
CA LYS A 219 -11.13 -0.05 1.35
C LYS A 219 -12.16 0.44 0.34
N ALA A 220 -13.44 0.36 0.70
CA ALA A 220 -14.51 0.84 -0.16
C ALA A 220 -14.44 2.37 -0.40
N ILE A 221 -14.06 3.16 0.61
CA ILE A 221 -13.89 4.62 0.46
C ILE A 221 -12.69 4.93 -0.45
N ASN A 222 -11.54 4.26 -0.28
CA ASN A 222 -10.39 4.45 -1.19
C ASN A 222 -10.76 4.02 -2.62
N ARG A 223 -11.55 2.97 -2.80
CA ARG A 223 -12.07 2.59 -4.11
C ARG A 223 -12.95 3.68 -4.72
N LEU A 224 -13.80 4.33 -3.93
CA LEU A 224 -14.62 5.47 -4.41
C LEU A 224 -13.72 6.63 -4.89
N TRP A 225 -12.65 6.95 -4.16
CA TRP A 225 -11.68 7.96 -4.59
C TRP A 225 -11.01 7.62 -5.92
N LEU A 226 -10.63 6.35 -6.13
CA LEU A 226 -10.05 5.90 -7.41
C LEU A 226 -11.06 5.97 -8.56
N LEU A 227 -12.32 5.62 -8.32
CA LEU A 227 -13.40 5.79 -9.30
C LEU A 227 -13.60 7.26 -9.68
N ARG A 228 -13.49 8.18 -8.72
CA ARG A 228 -13.57 9.64 -8.96
C ARG A 228 -12.37 10.20 -9.72
N ALA A 229 -11.22 9.52 -9.64
CA ALA A 229 -10.09 9.81 -10.50
C ALA A 229 -10.32 9.39 -11.97
N GLY A 230 -11.46 8.73 -12.26
CA GLY A 230 -11.82 8.27 -13.59
C GLY A 230 -11.33 6.86 -13.93
N ILE A 231 -10.77 6.13 -12.97
CA ILE A 231 -10.29 4.75 -13.20
C ILE A 231 -11.51 3.83 -13.37
N ASP A 232 -11.49 3.01 -14.41
CA ASP A 232 -12.55 2.04 -14.69
C ASP A 232 -12.70 1.05 -13.53
N PRO A 233 -13.93 0.76 -13.06
CA PRO A 233 -14.20 -0.19 -11.98
C PRO A 233 -13.57 -1.58 -12.18
N SER A 234 -13.42 -2.03 -13.43
CA SER A 234 -12.79 -3.31 -13.78
C SER A 234 -11.27 -3.31 -13.67
N ARG A 235 -10.66 -2.15 -13.43
CA ARG A 235 -9.22 -1.94 -13.28
C ARG A 235 -8.81 -1.62 -11.84
N ILE A 236 -9.73 -1.83 -10.90
CA ILE A 236 -9.48 -1.64 -9.47
C ILE A 236 -9.71 -2.96 -8.74
N ASP A 237 -8.65 -3.58 -8.27
CA ASP A 237 -8.72 -4.71 -7.36
C ASP A 237 -8.76 -4.25 -5.91
N VAL A 238 -9.56 -4.96 -5.10
CA VAL A 238 -9.65 -4.75 -3.65
C VAL A 238 -9.45 -6.08 -2.96
N HIS A 239 -8.42 -6.18 -2.13
CA HIS A 239 -8.13 -7.41 -1.40
C HIS A 239 -9.26 -7.72 -0.40
N PRO A 240 -9.80 -8.95 -0.37
CA PRO A 240 -10.94 -9.29 0.48
C PRO A 240 -10.58 -9.34 1.97
N ASP A 241 -9.35 -9.72 2.32
CA ASP A 241 -8.96 -10.04 3.68
C ASP A 241 -8.94 -8.83 4.61
N CYS A 242 -9.35 -9.09 5.85
CA CYS A 242 -9.17 -8.19 6.98
C CYS A 242 -7.94 -8.64 7.77
N THR A 243 -6.96 -7.76 7.93
CA THR A 243 -5.70 -8.06 8.65
C THR A 243 -5.92 -8.48 10.10
N LYS A 244 -6.91 -7.88 10.80
CA LYS A 244 -7.26 -8.27 12.18
C LYS A 244 -7.92 -9.64 12.25
N CYS A 245 -8.69 -10.04 11.23
CA CYS A 245 -9.33 -11.36 11.20
C CYS A 245 -8.35 -12.49 10.90
N HIS A 246 -7.21 -12.18 10.24
CA HIS A 246 -6.19 -13.12 9.82
C HIS A 246 -4.80 -12.77 10.40
N PRO A 247 -4.64 -12.70 11.74
CA PRO A 247 -3.38 -12.33 12.38
C PRO A 247 -2.28 -13.38 12.18
N GLU A 248 -2.63 -14.60 11.83
CA GLU A 248 -1.71 -15.68 11.44
C GLU A 248 -1.03 -15.38 10.11
N ARG A 249 -1.69 -14.61 9.21
CA ARG A 249 -1.19 -14.26 7.87
C ARG A 249 -0.63 -12.86 7.79
N TYR A 250 -1.19 -11.91 8.54
CA TYR A 250 -0.86 -10.49 8.45
C TYR A 250 -0.48 -9.91 9.81
N TRP A 251 0.36 -8.90 9.79
CA TRP A 251 0.53 -8.03 10.94
C TRP A 251 -0.71 -7.15 11.13
N SER A 252 -1.22 -7.09 12.36
CA SER A 252 -2.35 -6.24 12.71
C SER A 252 -2.08 -5.51 14.01
N HIS A 253 -2.08 -4.18 13.96
CA HIS A 253 -1.96 -3.35 15.15
C HIS A 253 -3.17 -3.53 16.09
N ARG A 254 -4.36 -3.62 15.51
CA ARG A 254 -5.61 -3.81 16.27
C ARG A 254 -5.69 -5.16 16.98
N ALA A 255 -5.03 -6.19 16.47
CA ALA A 255 -4.98 -7.51 17.08
C ALA A 255 -3.83 -7.66 18.07
N MET A 256 -2.65 -7.08 17.78
CA MET A 256 -1.38 -7.40 18.46
C MET A 256 -0.82 -6.23 19.28
N GLY A 257 -1.33 -5.00 19.10
CA GLY A 257 -0.78 -3.79 19.71
C GLY A 257 0.57 -3.40 19.09
N ASP A 258 1.46 -2.82 19.90
CA ASP A 258 2.74 -2.27 19.42
C ASP A 258 3.85 -3.31 19.23
N ARG A 259 3.74 -4.48 19.84
CA ARG A 259 4.74 -5.55 19.72
C ARG A 259 4.47 -6.43 18.49
N ARG A 260 4.76 -5.87 17.33
CA ARG A 260 4.51 -6.49 16.03
C ARG A 260 5.45 -5.97 14.96
N GLY A 261 5.56 -6.71 13.87
CA GLY A 261 6.16 -6.23 12.63
C GLY A 261 5.22 -5.35 11.80
N GLY A 262 5.59 -5.11 10.57
CA GLY A 262 4.81 -4.37 9.57
C GLY A 262 4.87 -5.04 8.20
N MET A 263 3.81 -4.86 7.41
CA MET A 263 3.74 -5.30 6.02
C MET A 263 4.10 -4.15 5.08
N ALA A 264 4.40 -4.51 3.84
CA ALA A 264 4.64 -3.58 2.77
C ALA A 264 3.79 -3.91 1.53
N ALA A 265 3.39 -2.86 0.82
CA ALA A 265 3.06 -2.92 -0.59
C ALA A 265 4.25 -2.34 -1.36
N MET A 266 4.68 -3.02 -2.40
CA MET A 266 5.73 -2.54 -3.28
C MET A 266 5.28 -2.59 -4.74
N ILE A 267 5.84 -1.69 -5.54
CA ILE A 267 5.71 -1.70 -7.00
C ILE A 267 6.97 -1.15 -7.64
N CYS A 268 7.39 -1.74 -8.75
CA CYS A 268 8.58 -1.34 -9.49
C CYS A 268 8.34 -1.46 -11.00
N LEU A 269 8.71 -0.42 -11.77
CA LEU A 269 8.75 -0.54 -13.22
C LEU A 269 9.94 -1.42 -13.61
N THR A 270 9.69 -2.35 -14.53
CA THR A 270 10.78 -3.13 -15.16
C THR A 270 11.50 -2.29 -16.21
N GLU A 271 12.71 -2.68 -16.60
CA GLU A 271 13.34 -2.14 -17.79
C GLU A 271 12.52 -2.48 -19.04
N ASP A 272 12.66 -1.68 -20.10
CA ASP A 272 12.13 -2.05 -21.39
C ASP A 272 12.82 -3.32 -21.86
N VAL A 273 12.05 -4.38 -22.03
CA VAL A 273 12.50 -5.54 -22.81
C VAL A 273 12.44 -5.10 -24.26
N LEU A 274 13.57 -4.64 -24.79
CA LEU A 274 13.75 -4.29 -26.21
C LEU A 274 13.54 -5.52 -27.08
#